data_fa71d6aece0fa05923084c0a9d955a13
#
_entry.id   fa71d6aece0fa05923084c0a9d955a13
#
_cell.length_a   1.000
_cell.length_b   1.000
_cell.length_c   1.000
_cell.angle_alpha   90.00
_cell.angle_beta   90.00
_cell.angle_gamma   90.00
#
_symmetry.space_group_name_H-M   'P 1'
#
loop_
_entity.id
_entity.type
_entity.pdbx_description
1 polymer ?
#
loop_
_entity_poly.entity_id
_entity_poly.type
_entity_poly.pdbx_seq_one_letter_code
_entity_poly.pdbx_strand_id
1 'polypeptide(L)'
;MIFFINSSFNQSNSGIEHAQLKRAGLFRDHGEPFKMIFREWNPRLHEYLNHNDVADSEILGMFDYFQDAEDVPTKILHAEDIDFGLDNLSYQKEPNQFRYLVLRGNQFVARVNYFSDDPTERVSSIEQFDAFGNLFRVDFYDFRGFMSLSQWYTPDNKIGTEVWHKVDGRPVLETFNKYDANHVFTKTGWRLTEDNGAVYVFSDIDELTLHFYNRLNEQYWDDKRPNIFIIDRSHLGDWQLVNLARPAYTVMRLHNSHAGDAQDPMHSVMNNFYEYSLIHANDYDAVVSATEKQTHDVRERFHPESKLFTIPVGVIPDEQFARPRVAMADRQPAKVLVTARVAPEKRIDHIIEAIGIAKKDVPNISLDVYGYVDHRDNDEAMTKINAAIKKYHLEDDVKLHDYVKDVGAVQREAQVYALASVMEGFNLSLMEAISNGMVGVTYDVNYGPNELIVDGENGFVVPFEGIKAMAAKFVELFTHPDELQQMSTRSYELSDRYSEENVWQAWQALLDDAKKKKLPHIDEITEGIGDQRVKTKG
;
A
#
# COMPACT_ATOMS: atom_id res chain seq x y z
N MET A 1 17.51 -5.16 -13.42
CA MET A 1 16.24 -5.56 -12.81
C MET A 1 15.64 -4.36 -12.10
N ILE A 2 14.30 -4.24 -12.06
CA ILE A 2 13.60 -3.14 -11.37
C ILE A 2 12.88 -3.73 -10.17
N PHE A 3 13.02 -3.11 -8.99
CA PHE A 3 12.45 -3.57 -7.73
C PHE A 3 11.46 -2.54 -7.19
N PHE A 4 10.22 -2.95 -6.94
CA PHE A 4 9.19 -2.15 -6.29
C PHE A 4 9.06 -2.58 -4.83
N ILE A 5 9.47 -1.73 -3.89
CA ILE A 5 9.59 -2.09 -2.48
C ILE A 5 8.32 -1.69 -1.72
N ASN A 6 7.71 -2.66 -1.02
CA ASN A 6 6.57 -2.46 -0.12
C ASN A 6 6.71 -3.32 1.16
N SER A 7 5.82 -3.12 2.14
CA SER A 7 5.82 -3.86 3.39
C SER A 7 5.21 -5.25 3.24
N SER A 8 3.97 -5.31 2.79
CA SER A 8 3.16 -6.52 2.64
C SER A 8 2.05 -6.27 1.63
N PHE A 9 1.35 -7.32 1.23
CA PHE A 9 0.13 -7.25 0.46
C PHE A 9 -0.93 -8.13 1.14
N ASN A 10 -2.13 -7.60 1.35
CA ASN A 10 -3.18 -8.24 2.12
C ASN A 10 -4.48 -8.36 1.30
N GLN A 11 -5.50 -8.94 1.90
CA GLN A 11 -6.83 -9.00 1.31
C GLN A 11 -7.45 -7.59 1.09
N SER A 12 -7.18 -6.67 2.02
CA SER A 12 -7.59 -5.26 1.92
C SER A 12 -6.34 -4.37 1.96
N ASN A 13 -6.18 -3.52 0.96
CA ASN A 13 -4.97 -2.75 0.72
C ASN A 13 -5.25 -1.25 0.67
N SER A 14 -4.22 -0.44 0.86
CA SER A 14 -4.27 1.01 0.73
C SER A 14 -4.03 1.47 -0.71
N GLY A 15 -4.15 2.77 -0.94
CA GLY A 15 -3.88 3.36 -2.25
C GLY A 15 -2.45 3.11 -2.77
N ILE A 16 -1.47 2.88 -1.88
CA ILE A 16 -0.08 2.60 -2.27
C ILE A 16 0.03 1.23 -2.95
N GLU A 17 -0.58 0.20 -2.38
CA GLU A 17 -0.58 -1.15 -2.96
C GLU A 17 -1.33 -1.17 -4.31
N HIS A 18 -2.47 -0.47 -4.40
CA HIS A 18 -3.21 -0.33 -5.66
C HIS A 18 -2.39 0.41 -6.73
N ALA A 19 -1.66 1.45 -6.34
CA ALA A 19 -0.74 2.15 -7.24
C ALA A 19 0.39 1.26 -7.73
N GLN A 20 0.91 0.39 -6.86
CA GLN A 20 1.96 -0.55 -7.19
C GLN A 20 1.47 -1.63 -8.18
N LEU A 21 0.23 -2.13 -8.03
CA LEU A 21 -0.40 -3.05 -8.98
C LEU A 21 -0.56 -2.39 -10.37
N LYS A 22 -1.07 -1.15 -10.42
CA LYS A 22 -1.22 -0.42 -11.70
C LYS A 22 0.13 -0.22 -12.38
N ARG A 23 1.17 0.13 -11.62
CA ARG A 23 2.55 0.23 -12.14
C ARG A 23 3.08 -1.11 -12.64
N ALA A 24 2.85 -2.20 -11.91
CA ALA A 24 3.25 -3.54 -12.33
C ALA A 24 2.61 -3.93 -13.66
N GLY A 25 1.32 -3.69 -13.84
CA GLY A 25 0.62 -3.87 -15.11
C GLY A 25 1.28 -3.07 -16.24
N LEU A 26 1.47 -1.77 -16.03
CA LEU A 26 2.09 -0.88 -17.01
C LEU A 26 3.50 -1.33 -17.43
N PHE A 27 4.35 -1.78 -16.49
CA PHE A 27 5.70 -2.27 -16.79
C PHE A 27 5.66 -3.60 -17.56
N ARG A 28 4.72 -4.49 -17.21
CA ARG A 28 4.51 -5.77 -17.90
C ARG A 28 4.09 -5.55 -19.34
N ASP A 29 3.16 -4.63 -19.60
CA ASP A 29 2.65 -4.32 -20.95
C ASP A 29 3.73 -3.73 -21.86
N HIS A 30 4.73 -3.06 -21.28
CA HIS A 30 5.89 -2.53 -22.00
C HIS A 30 7.12 -3.45 -21.97
N GLY A 31 7.00 -4.66 -21.41
CA GLY A 31 8.08 -5.66 -21.41
C GLY A 31 9.29 -5.31 -20.54
N GLU A 32 9.16 -4.38 -19.57
CA GLU A 32 10.23 -4.05 -18.65
C GLU A 32 10.20 -5.02 -17.45
N PRO A 33 11.29 -5.76 -17.19
CA PRO A 33 11.33 -6.77 -16.15
C PRO A 33 11.38 -6.12 -14.77
N PHE A 34 10.50 -6.56 -13.88
CA PHE A 34 10.44 -6.08 -12.50
C PHE A 34 10.19 -7.21 -11.49
N LYS A 35 10.42 -6.91 -10.21
CA LYS A 35 10.00 -7.70 -9.07
C LYS A 35 9.30 -6.80 -8.05
N MET A 36 8.17 -7.26 -7.52
CA MET A 36 7.53 -6.65 -6.36
C MET A 36 8.13 -7.24 -5.09
N ILE A 37 8.82 -6.41 -4.31
CA ILE A 37 9.52 -6.82 -3.08
C ILE A 37 8.65 -6.54 -1.87
N PHE A 38 8.53 -7.53 -0.97
CA PHE A 38 7.80 -7.41 0.29
C PHE A 38 8.68 -7.78 1.47
N ARG A 39 8.81 -6.85 2.44
CA ARG A 39 9.69 -7.03 3.61
C ARG A 39 9.07 -7.90 4.70
N GLU A 40 7.77 -7.73 4.92
CA GLU A 40 7.10 -8.39 6.03
C GLU A 40 6.71 -9.83 5.66
N TRP A 41 6.83 -10.74 6.63
CA TRP A 41 6.36 -12.10 6.46
C TRP A 41 4.82 -12.14 6.36
N ASN A 42 4.31 -12.78 5.32
CA ASN A 42 2.90 -13.00 5.11
C ASN A 42 2.68 -14.38 4.45
N PRO A 43 2.09 -15.34 5.15
CA PRO A 43 1.89 -16.70 4.63
C PRO A 43 0.89 -16.77 3.46
N ARG A 44 0.18 -15.67 3.15
CA ARG A 44 -0.80 -15.57 2.06
C ARG A 44 -0.36 -14.57 0.97
N LEU A 45 0.89 -14.14 0.98
CA LEU A 45 1.39 -13.11 0.07
C LEU A 45 1.12 -13.48 -1.39
N HIS A 46 1.52 -14.68 -1.80
CA HIS A 46 1.35 -15.19 -3.16
C HIS A 46 -0.11 -15.33 -3.55
N GLU A 47 -0.96 -15.86 -2.65
CA GLU A 47 -2.40 -15.98 -2.88
C GLU A 47 -3.04 -14.62 -3.18
N TYR A 48 -2.79 -13.62 -2.33
CA TYR A 48 -3.40 -12.30 -2.49
C TYR A 48 -2.91 -11.59 -3.76
N LEU A 49 -1.64 -11.73 -4.10
CA LEU A 49 -1.08 -11.13 -5.31
C LEU A 49 -1.56 -11.84 -6.58
N ASN A 50 -1.64 -13.18 -6.56
CA ASN A 50 -2.16 -13.95 -7.69
C ASN A 50 -3.64 -13.63 -7.97
N HIS A 51 -4.45 -13.37 -6.93
CA HIS A 51 -5.82 -12.87 -7.10
C HIS A 51 -5.90 -11.46 -7.70
N ASN A 52 -4.78 -10.75 -7.81
CA ASN A 52 -4.64 -9.46 -8.44
C ASN A 52 -3.75 -9.51 -9.71
N ASP A 53 -3.72 -10.65 -10.38
CA ASP A 53 -3.03 -10.87 -11.66
C ASP A 53 -1.51 -10.63 -11.62
N VAL A 54 -0.87 -10.80 -10.44
CA VAL A 54 0.58 -10.78 -10.29
C VAL A 54 1.10 -12.20 -10.27
N ALA A 55 1.98 -12.56 -11.19
CA ALA A 55 2.56 -13.90 -11.29
C ALA A 55 3.60 -14.14 -10.18
N ASP A 56 3.76 -15.41 -9.72
CA ASP A 56 4.79 -15.77 -8.71
C ASP A 56 6.19 -15.34 -9.14
N SER A 57 6.48 -15.39 -10.45
CA SER A 57 7.76 -14.92 -11.00
C SER A 57 8.00 -13.40 -10.84
N GLU A 58 6.99 -12.62 -10.50
CA GLU A 58 7.07 -11.17 -10.25
C GLU A 58 7.11 -10.84 -8.75
N ILE A 59 6.83 -11.82 -7.89
CA ILE A 59 6.77 -11.68 -6.43
C ILE A 59 8.12 -12.05 -5.81
N LEU A 60 8.51 -11.29 -4.76
CA LEU A 60 9.71 -11.59 -4.00
C LEU A 60 9.54 -11.13 -2.54
N GLY A 61 9.07 -12.02 -1.68
CA GLY A 61 9.08 -11.83 -0.23
C GLY A 61 10.50 -11.97 0.33
N MET A 62 10.91 -11.09 1.26
CA MET A 62 12.21 -11.21 1.91
C MET A 62 12.35 -12.56 2.63
N PHE A 63 11.31 -13.01 3.30
CA PHE A 63 11.30 -14.30 3.97
C PHE A 63 11.27 -15.45 2.98
N ASP A 64 10.46 -15.36 1.91
CA ASP A 64 10.43 -16.35 0.82
C ASP A 64 11.82 -16.55 0.20
N TYR A 65 12.56 -15.44 -0.02
CA TYR A 65 13.92 -15.49 -0.54
C TYR A 65 14.87 -16.31 0.32
N PHE A 66 14.89 -16.07 1.64
CA PHE A 66 15.75 -16.82 2.53
C PHE A 66 15.28 -18.27 2.79
N GLN A 67 13.97 -18.52 2.64
CA GLN A 67 13.36 -19.85 2.78
C GLN A 67 13.50 -20.72 1.52
N ASP A 68 14.10 -20.21 0.43
CA ASP A 68 14.08 -20.81 -0.92
C ASP A 68 12.67 -21.11 -1.40
N ALA A 69 11.73 -20.20 -1.11
CA ALA A 69 10.29 -20.36 -1.32
C ALA A 69 9.73 -19.42 -2.41
N GLU A 70 10.57 -18.91 -3.31
CA GLU A 70 10.14 -18.02 -4.40
C GLU A 70 9.24 -18.75 -5.41
N ASP A 71 9.52 -20.01 -5.69
CA ASP A 71 8.80 -20.82 -6.68
C ASP A 71 8.41 -22.18 -6.07
N VAL A 72 7.40 -22.16 -5.19
CA VAL A 72 6.89 -23.37 -4.53
C VAL A 72 5.53 -23.72 -5.10
N PRO A 73 5.35 -24.92 -5.68
CA PRO A 73 4.05 -25.34 -6.16
C PRO A 73 3.07 -25.50 -4.99
N THR A 74 1.87 -24.96 -5.15
CA THR A 74 0.82 -25.05 -4.14
C THR A 74 0.36 -26.48 -3.93
N LYS A 75 0.42 -26.95 -2.68
CA LYS A 75 -0.12 -28.20 -2.19
C LYS A 75 -1.16 -27.91 -1.11
N ILE A 76 -2.39 -28.38 -1.28
CA ILE A 76 -3.39 -28.29 -0.22
C ILE A 76 -3.00 -29.29 0.87
N LEU A 77 -2.84 -28.78 2.09
CA LEU A 77 -2.51 -29.59 3.26
C LEU A 77 -3.70 -29.57 4.23
N HIS A 78 -4.22 -30.74 4.55
CA HIS A 78 -5.32 -30.93 5.52
C HIS A 78 -4.80 -31.36 6.89
N ALA A 79 -5.65 -31.30 7.91
CA ALA A 79 -5.26 -31.67 9.27
C ALA A 79 -4.74 -33.11 9.38
N GLU A 80 -5.31 -34.02 8.59
CA GLU A 80 -4.95 -35.45 8.55
C GLU A 80 -3.61 -35.71 7.85
N ASP A 81 -3.10 -34.77 7.07
CA ASP A 81 -1.80 -34.86 6.38
C ASP A 81 -0.63 -34.54 7.29
N ILE A 82 -0.92 -34.01 8.51
CA ILE A 82 0.11 -33.64 9.47
C ILE A 82 0.60 -34.87 10.22
N ASP A 83 1.90 -35.13 10.11
CA ASP A 83 2.57 -36.21 10.86
C ASP A 83 2.97 -35.71 12.26
N PHE A 84 2.27 -36.20 13.28
CA PHE A 84 2.62 -35.98 14.70
C PHE A 84 3.56 -37.05 15.26
N GLY A 85 4.00 -38.03 14.48
CA GLY A 85 4.78 -39.19 14.94
C GLY A 85 4.00 -40.11 15.88
N LEU A 86 2.66 -40.11 15.79
CA LEU A 86 1.75 -40.85 16.67
C LEU A 86 0.71 -41.62 15.87
N ASP A 87 0.43 -42.86 16.29
CA ASP A 87 -0.63 -43.68 15.68
C ASP A 87 -2.00 -43.47 16.36
N ASN A 88 -3.07 -43.86 15.65
CA ASN A 88 -4.45 -43.85 16.14
C ASN A 88 -4.97 -42.48 16.57
N LEU A 89 -4.68 -41.46 15.77
CA LEU A 89 -5.21 -40.12 15.96
C LEU A 89 -6.65 -40.02 15.49
N SER A 90 -7.43 -39.18 16.18
CA SER A 90 -8.76 -38.76 15.77
C SER A 90 -8.83 -37.23 15.73
N TYR A 91 -9.63 -36.72 14.80
CA TYR A 91 -9.76 -35.29 14.53
C TYR A 91 -11.20 -34.85 14.81
N GLN A 92 -11.36 -34.01 15.82
CA GLN A 92 -12.64 -33.43 16.19
C GLN A 92 -12.73 -32.02 15.64
N LYS A 93 -13.63 -31.80 14.68
CA LYS A 93 -13.82 -30.49 14.07
C LYS A 93 -14.56 -29.51 14.98
N GLU A 94 -14.04 -28.30 15.12
CA GLU A 94 -14.67 -27.16 15.77
C GLU A 94 -14.89 -26.02 14.73
N PRO A 95 -15.95 -26.09 13.90
CA PRO A 95 -16.10 -25.21 12.74
C PRO A 95 -16.23 -23.73 13.09
N ASN A 96 -16.85 -23.39 14.23
CA ASN A 96 -16.98 -22.00 14.69
C ASN A 96 -15.64 -21.37 15.14
N GLN A 97 -14.61 -22.19 15.30
CA GLN A 97 -13.25 -21.76 15.68
C GLN A 97 -12.23 -22.03 14.57
N PHE A 98 -12.67 -22.49 13.40
CA PHE A 98 -11.84 -22.76 12.23
C PHE A 98 -10.66 -23.69 12.55
N ARG A 99 -10.92 -24.82 13.29
CA ARG A 99 -9.87 -25.73 13.74
C ARG A 99 -10.35 -27.16 13.94
N TYR A 100 -9.37 -28.06 14.08
CA TYR A 100 -9.52 -29.43 14.53
C TYR A 100 -8.78 -29.64 15.86
N LEU A 101 -9.40 -30.33 16.81
CA LEU A 101 -8.71 -30.91 17.96
C LEU A 101 -8.16 -32.28 17.56
N VAL A 102 -6.87 -32.49 17.76
CA VAL A 102 -6.18 -33.76 17.50
C VAL A 102 -6.08 -34.53 18.81
N LEU A 103 -6.62 -35.74 18.81
CA LEU A 103 -6.73 -36.57 20.00
C LEU A 103 -6.12 -37.96 19.74
N ARG A 104 -5.48 -38.54 20.75
CA ARG A 104 -5.09 -39.95 20.80
C ARG A 104 -5.89 -40.63 21.93
N GLY A 105 -6.98 -41.32 21.56
CA GLY A 105 -7.99 -41.71 22.53
C GLY A 105 -8.60 -40.48 23.22
N ASN A 106 -8.43 -40.38 24.54
CA ASN A 106 -8.87 -39.20 25.32
C ASN A 106 -7.75 -38.18 25.57
N GLN A 107 -6.54 -38.44 25.10
CA GLN A 107 -5.42 -37.54 25.29
C GLN A 107 -5.42 -36.46 24.20
N PHE A 108 -5.40 -35.21 24.61
CA PHE A 108 -5.23 -34.06 23.72
C PHE A 108 -3.78 -34.01 23.21
N VAL A 109 -3.60 -33.82 21.89
CA VAL A 109 -2.30 -33.79 21.23
C VAL A 109 -1.99 -32.37 20.73
N ALA A 110 -2.88 -31.79 19.92
CA ALA A 110 -2.66 -30.48 19.29
C ALA A 110 -3.98 -29.85 18.84
N ARG A 111 -3.94 -28.56 18.49
CA ARG A 111 -4.96 -27.91 17.66
C ARG A 111 -4.39 -27.65 16.27
N VAL A 112 -5.13 -28.00 15.24
CA VAL A 112 -4.80 -27.69 13.86
C VAL A 112 -5.80 -26.66 13.36
N ASN A 113 -5.34 -25.43 13.18
CA ASN A 113 -6.15 -24.34 12.65
C ASN A 113 -6.10 -24.34 11.12
N TYR A 114 -7.19 -23.93 10.47
CA TYR A 114 -7.24 -23.74 9.02
C TYR A 114 -7.65 -22.32 8.67
N PHE A 115 -7.36 -21.87 7.44
CA PHE A 115 -7.74 -20.55 6.97
C PHE A 115 -9.27 -20.44 6.91
N SER A 116 -9.83 -19.45 7.61
CA SER A 116 -11.28 -19.32 7.86
C SER A 116 -12.11 -19.03 6.61
N ASP A 117 -11.49 -18.47 5.58
CA ASP A 117 -12.09 -18.09 4.31
C ASP A 117 -11.70 -19.03 3.16
N ASP A 118 -10.94 -20.10 3.44
CA ASP A 118 -10.59 -21.14 2.47
C ASP A 118 -11.57 -22.33 2.57
N PRO A 119 -12.41 -22.57 1.54
CA PRO A 119 -13.37 -23.67 1.55
C PRO A 119 -12.71 -25.05 1.54
N THR A 120 -11.41 -25.14 1.23
CA THR A 120 -10.66 -26.39 1.26
C THR A 120 -10.13 -26.73 2.65
N GLU A 121 -10.29 -25.85 3.64
CA GLU A 121 -9.83 -26.04 5.03
C GLU A 121 -8.33 -26.37 5.14
N ARG A 122 -7.50 -25.75 4.29
CA ARG A 122 -6.05 -25.97 4.36
C ARG A 122 -5.48 -25.43 5.66
N VAL A 123 -4.51 -26.16 6.20
CA VAL A 123 -3.84 -25.85 7.46
C VAL A 123 -3.21 -24.47 7.40
N SER A 124 -3.49 -23.65 8.43
CA SER A 124 -2.86 -22.34 8.63
C SER A 124 -1.85 -22.36 9.77
N SER A 125 -2.14 -23.10 10.86
CA SER A 125 -1.20 -23.26 11.97
C SER A 125 -1.50 -24.49 12.82
N ILE A 126 -0.50 -24.91 13.58
CA ILE A 126 -0.58 -25.99 14.57
C ILE A 126 -0.14 -25.45 15.92
N GLU A 127 -1.01 -25.55 16.92
CA GLU A 127 -0.74 -25.20 18.30
C GLU A 127 -0.39 -26.46 19.10
N GLN A 128 0.75 -26.45 19.76
CA GLN A 128 1.26 -27.55 20.57
C GLN A 128 1.31 -27.16 22.05
N PHE A 129 0.94 -28.10 22.94
CA PHE A 129 0.75 -27.86 24.34
C PHE A 129 1.61 -28.84 25.18
N ASP A 130 2.11 -28.34 26.30
CA ASP A 130 2.81 -29.18 27.29
C ASP A 130 1.82 -30.07 28.08
N ALA A 131 2.35 -30.91 28.96
CA ALA A 131 1.54 -31.82 29.79
C ALA A 131 0.60 -31.09 30.78
N PHE A 132 0.78 -29.79 30.99
CA PHE A 132 -0.04 -28.95 31.87
C PHE A 132 -1.06 -28.12 31.07
N GLY A 133 -1.08 -28.24 29.75
CA GLY A 133 -1.97 -27.49 28.87
C GLY A 133 -1.50 -26.09 28.53
N ASN A 134 -0.23 -25.76 28.77
CA ASN A 134 0.33 -24.48 28.34
C ASN A 134 0.77 -24.53 26.88
N LEU A 135 0.43 -23.50 26.12
CA LEU A 135 0.92 -23.33 24.75
C LEU A 135 2.45 -23.12 24.79
N PHE A 136 3.21 -23.95 24.10
CA PHE A 136 4.66 -23.79 24.05
C PHE A 136 5.20 -23.55 22.64
N ARG A 137 4.46 -23.97 21.59
CA ARG A 137 4.88 -23.79 20.21
C ARG A 137 3.67 -23.63 19.30
N VAL A 138 3.81 -22.75 18.30
CA VAL A 138 2.89 -22.64 17.14
C VAL A 138 3.71 -22.74 15.86
N ASP A 139 3.33 -23.65 14.98
CA ASP A 139 3.87 -23.76 13.64
C ASP A 139 2.88 -23.18 12.64
N PHE A 140 3.30 -22.18 11.88
CA PHE A 140 2.51 -21.52 10.84
C PHE A 140 2.89 -22.06 9.47
N TYR A 141 1.87 -22.29 8.67
CA TYR A 141 2.00 -22.80 7.31
C TYR A 141 1.73 -21.70 6.30
N ASP A 142 2.57 -21.64 5.27
CA ASP A 142 2.30 -20.86 4.08
C ASP A 142 1.08 -21.43 3.34
N PHE A 143 0.31 -20.58 2.68
CA PHE A 143 -0.87 -20.98 1.93
C PHE A 143 -0.55 -21.99 0.82
N ARG A 144 0.70 -22.06 0.36
CA ARG A 144 1.21 -23.05 -0.59
C ARG A 144 1.48 -24.43 0.05
N GLY A 145 1.32 -24.59 1.38
CA GLY A 145 1.30 -25.90 2.07
C GLY A 145 2.65 -26.37 2.61
N PHE A 146 3.56 -25.48 3.01
CA PHE A 146 4.76 -25.82 3.74
C PHE A 146 4.84 -25.09 5.08
N MET A 147 5.51 -25.67 6.07
CA MET A 147 5.75 -25.02 7.36
C MET A 147 6.75 -23.90 7.18
N SER A 148 6.29 -22.65 7.38
CA SER A 148 7.07 -21.45 7.12
C SER A 148 7.71 -20.88 8.40
N LEU A 149 6.95 -20.78 9.50
CA LEU A 149 7.38 -20.11 10.74
C LEU A 149 7.02 -20.95 11.95
N SER A 150 7.96 -21.13 12.90
CA SER A 150 7.68 -21.64 14.23
C SER A 150 7.88 -20.54 15.27
N GLN A 151 6.91 -20.38 16.17
CA GLN A 151 6.99 -19.51 17.34
C GLN A 151 7.08 -20.34 18.61
N TRP A 152 8.09 -20.06 19.44
CA TRP A 152 8.26 -20.67 20.76
C TRP A 152 7.83 -19.68 21.83
N TYR A 153 6.98 -20.15 22.74
CA TYR A 153 6.36 -19.33 23.77
C TYR A 153 7.08 -19.47 25.11
N THR A 154 7.19 -18.37 25.81
CA THR A 154 7.70 -18.30 27.18
C THR A 154 6.63 -18.75 28.18
N PRO A 155 6.99 -19.09 29.44
CA PRO A 155 6.01 -19.49 30.46
C PRO A 155 4.95 -18.43 30.77
N ASP A 156 5.22 -17.15 30.51
CA ASP A 156 4.25 -16.04 30.62
C ASP A 156 3.46 -15.79 29.31
N ASN A 157 3.45 -16.79 28.41
CA ASN A 157 2.67 -16.83 27.18
C ASN A 157 3.00 -15.70 26.18
N LYS A 158 4.28 -15.35 26.07
CA LYS A 158 4.82 -14.41 25.08
C LYS A 158 5.68 -15.13 24.06
N ILE A 159 5.78 -14.58 22.85
CA ILE A 159 6.67 -15.12 21.82
C ILE A 159 8.13 -14.88 22.24
N GLY A 160 8.84 -15.93 22.60
CA GLY A 160 10.26 -15.87 22.99
C GLY A 160 11.19 -15.92 21.79
N THR A 161 10.96 -16.88 20.89
CA THR A 161 11.79 -17.11 19.70
C THR A 161 10.91 -17.36 18.49
N GLU A 162 11.31 -16.84 17.35
CA GLU A 162 10.69 -17.13 16.05
C GLU A 162 11.74 -17.73 15.12
N VAL A 163 11.37 -18.78 14.40
CA VAL A 163 12.24 -19.51 13.49
C VAL A 163 11.54 -19.72 12.17
N TRP A 164 12.07 -19.14 11.10
CA TRP A 164 11.60 -19.40 9.73
C TRP A 164 12.38 -20.57 9.14
N HIS A 165 11.64 -21.42 8.42
CA HIS A 165 12.16 -22.66 7.88
C HIS A 165 12.18 -22.61 6.36
N LYS A 166 13.19 -23.22 5.75
CA LYS A 166 13.17 -23.53 4.32
C LYS A 166 12.04 -24.50 4.01
N VAL A 167 11.67 -24.60 2.75
CA VAL A 167 10.63 -25.53 2.28
C VAL A 167 10.89 -26.98 2.70
N ASP A 168 12.15 -27.37 2.85
CA ASP A 168 12.58 -28.69 3.34
C ASP A 168 12.54 -28.85 4.88
N GLY A 169 12.12 -27.82 5.61
CA GLY A 169 11.97 -27.80 7.07
C GLY A 169 13.23 -27.38 7.84
N ARG A 170 14.37 -27.13 7.19
CA ARG A 170 15.58 -26.64 7.87
C ARG A 170 15.41 -25.19 8.35
N PRO A 171 15.84 -24.84 9.57
CA PRO A 171 15.82 -23.45 10.04
C PRO A 171 16.79 -22.59 9.24
N VAL A 172 16.37 -21.37 8.86
CA VAL A 172 17.20 -20.44 8.09
C VAL A 172 17.30 -19.06 8.74
N LEU A 173 16.19 -18.51 9.26
CA LEU A 173 16.16 -17.25 9.99
C LEU A 173 15.65 -17.47 11.40
N GLU A 174 16.26 -16.79 12.36
CA GLU A 174 15.89 -16.85 13.76
C GLU A 174 15.88 -15.43 14.35
N THR A 175 14.94 -15.15 15.22
CA THR A 175 14.92 -13.91 16.01
C THR A 175 14.42 -14.17 17.43
N PHE A 176 14.77 -13.26 18.35
CA PHE A 176 14.54 -13.44 19.77
C PHE A 176 13.82 -12.23 20.33
N ASN A 177 12.92 -12.50 21.28
CA ASN A 177 12.28 -11.45 22.08
C ASN A 177 12.77 -11.56 23.53
N LYS A 178 13.11 -10.44 24.12
CA LYS A 178 13.50 -10.35 25.54
C LYS A 178 13.17 -9.00 26.12
N TYR A 179 13.24 -8.92 27.45
CA TYR A 179 13.14 -7.64 28.14
C TYR A 179 14.43 -6.84 27.97
N ASP A 180 14.30 -5.58 27.57
CA ASP A 180 15.40 -4.61 27.57
C ASP A 180 15.69 -4.08 28.99
N ALA A 181 16.63 -3.15 29.13
CA ALA A 181 16.99 -2.52 30.39
C ALA A 181 15.83 -1.71 31.02
N ASN A 182 14.84 -1.32 30.25
CA ASN A 182 13.65 -0.58 30.69
C ASN A 182 12.45 -1.52 30.96
N HIS A 183 12.67 -2.84 30.97
CA HIS A 183 11.64 -3.85 31.09
C HIS A 183 10.59 -3.84 29.96
N VAL A 184 10.93 -3.33 28.79
CA VAL A 184 10.11 -3.43 27.58
C VAL A 184 10.45 -4.73 26.86
N PHE A 185 9.43 -5.54 26.58
CA PHE A 185 9.59 -6.79 25.85
C PHE A 185 9.68 -6.49 24.35
N THR A 186 10.84 -6.73 23.77
CA THR A 186 11.15 -6.32 22.40
C THR A 186 11.86 -7.41 21.62
N LYS A 187 11.67 -7.42 20.31
CA LYS A 187 12.42 -8.26 19.39
C LYS A 187 13.84 -7.74 19.27
N THR A 188 14.82 -8.62 19.41
CA THR A 188 16.24 -8.26 19.42
C THR A 188 17.08 -9.29 18.71
N GLY A 189 17.88 -8.83 17.74
CA GLY A 189 18.80 -9.64 16.98
C GLY A 189 18.11 -10.57 15.98
N TRP A 190 18.77 -10.76 14.86
CA TRP A 190 18.39 -11.70 13.82
C TRP A 190 19.59 -12.57 13.47
N ARG A 191 19.37 -13.83 13.20
CA ARG A 191 20.39 -14.78 12.78
C ARG A 191 19.97 -15.44 11.49
N LEU A 192 20.79 -15.33 10.45
CA LEU A 192 20.64 -16.01 9.17
C LEU A 192 21.70 -17.13 9.09
N THR A 193 21.29 -18.33 8.73
CA THR A 193 22.18 -19.46 8.46
C THR A 193 22.04 -19.89 7.00
N GLU A 194 23.06 -19.69 6.19
CA GLU A 194 23.09 -20.09 4.79
C GLU A 194 23.45 -21.58 4.60
N ASP A 195 23.16 -22.14 3.41
CA ASP A 195 23.41 -23.56 3.09
C ASP A 195 24.90 -23.95 3.13
N ASN A 196 25.78 -23.01 2.86
CA ASN A 196 27.23 -23.21 2.97
C ASN A 196 27.73 -23.21 4.42
N GLY A 197 26.83 -23.05 5.41
CA GLY A 197 27.14 -22.98 6.84
C GLY A 197 27.59 -21.60 7.31
N ALA A 198 27.59 -20.58 6.46
CA ALA A 198 27.88 -19.21 6.89
C ALA A 198 26.74 -18.70 7.78
N VAL A 199 27.09 -17.97 8.84
CA VAL A 199 26.17 -17.42 9.82
C VAL A 199 26.36 -15.91 9.87
N TYR A 200 25.25 -15.18 9.65
CA TYR A 200 25.19 -13.72 9.78
C TYR A 200 24.31 -13.36 10.97
N VAL A 201 24.70 -12.30 11.68
CA VAL A 201 23.94 -11.79 12.82
C VAL A 201 23.68 -10.29 12.59
N PHE A 202 22.44 -9.88 12.77
CA PHE A 202 21.99 -8.50 12.57
C PHE A 202 21.35 -7.99 13.86
N SER A 203 21.53 -6.71 14.16
CA SER A 203 20.98 -6.07 15.35
C SER A 203 19.46 -5.93 15.28
N ASP A 204 18.94 -5.65 14.08
CA ASP A 204 17.53 -5.43 13.81
C ASP A 204 17.12 -5.88 12.40
N ILE A 205 15.84 -5.72 12.09
CA ILE A 205 15.26 -6.08 10.80
C ILE A 205 15.80 -5.19 9.65
N ASP A 206 16.22 -3.97 9.94
CA ASP A 206 16.70 -3.05 8.91
C ASP A 206 18.07 -3.48 8.38
N GLU A 207 18.97 -3.97 9.27
CA GLU A 207 20.24 -4.55 8.85
C GLU A 207 20.05 -5.85 8.04
N LEU A 208 19.10 -6.71 8.44
CA LEU A 208 18.71 -7.88 7.65
C LEU A 208 18.14 -7.47 6.29
N THR A 209 17.33 -6.41 6.23
CA THR A 209 16.78 -5.87 4.99
C THR A 209 17.88 -5.32 4.08
N LEU A 210 18.87 -4.61 4.63
CA LEU A 210 20.03 -4.15 3.86
C LEU A 210 20.81 -5.34 3.28
N HIS A 211 21.02 -6.40 4.07
CA HIS A 211 21.66 -7.63 3.58
C HIS A 211 20.86 -8.24 2.42
N PHE A 212 19.55 -8.33 2.55
CA PHE A 212 18.66 -8.80 1.49
C PHE A 212 18.77 -7.97 0.21
N TYR A 213 18.71 -6.63 0.30
CA TYR A 213 18.84 -5.76 -0.88
C TYR A 213 20.22 -5.86 -1.53
N ASN A 214 21.28 -6.01 -0.74
CA ASN A 214 22.62 -6.28 -1.27
C ASN A 214 22.70 -7.61 -2.03
N ARG A 215 22.07 -8.68 -1.50
CA ARG A 215 22.00 -9.98 -2.18
C ARG A 215 21.24 -9.88 -3.50
N LEU A 216 20.12 -9.14 -3.54
CA LEU A 216 19.38 -8.90 -4.77
C LEU A 216 20.19 -8.08 -5.77
N ASN A 217 20.83 -7.01 -5.31
CA ASN A 217 21.66 -6.18 -6.16
C ASN A 217 22.83 -6.95 -6.77
N GLU A 218 23.37 -7.92 -6.05
CA GLU A 218 24.41 -8.84 -6.54
C GLU A 218 23.85 -9.88 -7.51
N GLN A 219 22.75 -10.56 -7.15
CA GLN A 219 22.14 -11.62 -7.95
C GLN A 219 21.70 -11.14 -9.33
N TYR A 220 21.17 -9.93 -9.42
CA TYR A 220 20.68 -9.32 -10.65
C TYR A 220 21.67 -8.30 -11.26
N TRP A 221 22.95 -8.35 -10.86
CA TRP A 221 23.95 -7.41 -11.37
C TRP A 221 24.12 -7.53 -12.89
N ASP A 222 24.13 -6.38 -13.55
CA ASP A 222 24.46 -6.23 -14.97
C ASP A 222 25.39 -5.02 -15.14
N ASP A 223 26.62 -5.22 -15.64
CA ASP A 223 27.61 -4.16 -15.84
C ASP A 223 27.14 -3.05 -16.80
N LYS A 224 26.11 -3.31 -17.60
CA LYS A 224 25.57 -2.37 -18.59
C LYS A 224 24.38 -1.56 -18.10
N ARG A 225 23.64 -2.08 -17.11
CA ARG A 225 22.41 -1.47 -16.58
C ARG A 225 22.33 -1.61 -15.08
N PRO A 226 22.17 -0.51 -14.33
CA PRO A 226 21.98 -0.60 -12.92
C PRO A 226 20.68 -1.34 -12.58
N ASN A 227 20.68 -2.05 -11.47
CA ASN A 227 19.42 -2.39 -10.82
C ASN A 227 18.76 -1.10 -10.34
N ILE A 228 17.43 -1.04 -10.42
CA ILE A 228 16.64 0.13 -10.00
C ILE A 228 15.82 -0.27 -8.79
N PHE A 229 16.01 0.41 -7.67
CA PHE A 229 15.24 0.20 -6.46
C PHE A 229 14.29 1.39 -6.26
N ILE A 230 12.98 1.13 -6.31
CA ILE A 230 11.93 2.13 -6.13
C ILE A 230 11.24 1.88 -4.79
N ILE A 231 11.42 2.81 -3.85
CA ILE A 231 10.84 2.70 -2.51
C ILE A 231 9.51 3.45 -2.46
N ASP A 232 8.43 2.73 -2.18
CA ASP A 232 7.08 3.28 -2.04
C ASP A 232 6.73 3.62 -0.58
N ARG A 233 7.44 3.03 0.39
CA ARG A 233 7.28 3.31 1.82
C ARG A 233 8.66 3.56 2.42
N SER A 234 8.95 4.81 2.73
CA SER A 234 10.29 5.30 3.11
C SER A 234 10.96 4.43 4.19
N HIS A 235 10.26 4.12 5.29
CA HIS A 235 10.77 3.35 6.42
C HIS A 235 11.19 1.89 6.09
N LEU A 236 10.97 1.43 4.86
CA LEU A 236 11.35 0.08 4.42
C LEU A 236 12.71 0.03 3.73
N GLY A 237 13.29 1.17 3.41
CA GLY A 237 14.49 1.17 2.60
C GLY A 237 15.19 2.52 2.49
N ASP A 238 14.74 3.56 3.16
CA ASP A 238 15.36 4.89 3.09
C ASP A 238 16.83 4.83 3.55
N TRP A 239 17.12 4.24 4.70
CA TRP A 239 18.47 4.02 5.18
C TRP A 239 19.21 2.94 4.36
N GLN A 240 18.53 1.86 3.97
CA GLN A 240 19.12 0.74 3.26
C GLN A 240 19.62 1.13 1.87
N LEU A 241 18.80 1.89 1.11
CA LEU A 241 19.15 2.25 -0.26
C LEU A 241 20.35 3.18 -0.36
N VAL A 242 20.58 4.03 0.64
CA VAL A 242 21.77 4.91 0.69
C VAL A 242 23.01 4.21 1.25
N ASN A 243 22.88 2.97 1.73
CA ASN A 243 23.96 2.15 2.28
C ASN A 243 24.22 0.84 1.49
N LEU A 244 23.74 0.75 0.25
CA LEU A 244 24.01 -0.41 -0.60
C LEU A 244 25.51 -0.62 -0.81
N ALA A 245 25.98 -1.85 -0.71
CA ALA A 245 27.39 -2.21 -0.91
C ALA A 245 27.85 -2.03 -2.35
N ARG A 246 26.94 -2.20 -3.32
CA ARG A 246 27.20 -1.99 -4.74
C ARG A 246 26.29 -0.91 -5.28
N PRO A 247 26.73 -0.09 -6.25
CA PRO A 247 25.90 0.93 -6.86
C PRO A 247 24.62 0.34 -7.48
N ALA A 248 23.51 1.03 -7.27
CA ALA A 248 22.24 0.81 -7.94
C ALA A 248 21.63 2.17 -8.29
N TYR A 249 20.58 2.22 -9.09
CA TYR A 249 19.80 3.44 -9.28
C TYR A 249 18.68 3.45 -8.22
N THR A 250 18.76 4.39 -7.30
CA THR A 250 17.88 4.45 -6.13
C THR A 250 16.86 5.56 -6.28
N VAL A 251 15.59 5.21 -6.06
CA VAL A 251 14.44 6.11 -6.27
C VAL A 251 13.61 6.18 -5.02
N MET A 252 13.49 7.37 -4.45
CA MET A 252 12.54 7.69 -3.41
C MET A 252 11.24 8.19 -4.02
N ARG A 253 10.08 7.58 -3.67
CA ARG A 253 8.77 8.01 -4.14
C ARG A 253 7.90 8.57 -3.03
N LEU A 254 7.34 9.75 -3.26
CA LEU A 254 6.40 10.40 -2.36
C LEU A 254 4.97 10.00 -2.69
N HIS A 255 4.25 9.47 -1.70
CA HIS A 255 2.84 9.08 -1.82
C HIS A 255 1.89 9.99 -1.04
N ASN A 256 2.43 10.96 -0.31
CA ASN A 256 1.66 11.95 0.46
C ASN A 256 2.43 13.28 0.49
N SER A 257 1.85 14.30 1.14
CA SER A 257 2.56 15.55 1.39
C SER A 257 3.87 15.29 2.13
N HIS A 258 4.95 15.94 1.66
CA HIS A 258 6.26 15.95 2.34
C HIS A 258 6.24 16.81 3.61
N ALA A 259 5.20 17.65 3.77
CA ALA A 259 5.00 18.53 4.92
C ALA A 259 3.94 17.97 5.87
N GLY A 260 4.08 18.22 7.15
CA GLY A 260 3.12 17.84 8.18
C GLY A 260 1.82 18.65 8.11
N ASP A 261 1.91 19.90 7.65
CA ASP A 261 0.76 20.71 7.24
C ASP A 261 0.77 20.91 5.72
N ALA A 262 -0.20 20.32 5.04
CA ALA A 262 -0.34 20.43 3.59
C ALA A 262 -0.69 21.85 3.13
N GLN A 263 -1.17 22.74 4.02
CA GLN A 263 -1.47 24.12 3.69
C GLN A 263 -0.22 25.03 3.78
N ASP A 264 0.83 24.59 4.48
CA ASP A 264 2.13 25.26 4.52
C ASP A 264 3.27 24.29 4.16
N PRO A 265 3.37 23.88 2.88
CA PRO A 265 4.35 22.89 2.44
C PRO A 265 5.80 23.38 2.56
N MET A 266 6.03 24.69 2.66
CA MET A 266 7.37 25.28 2.65
C MET A 266 7.98 25.43 4.04
N HIS A 267 7.16 25.67 5.10
CA HIS A 267 7.68 26.08 6.41
C HIS A 267 7.23 25.18 7.55
N SER A 268 6.13 24.41 7.39
CA SER A 268 5.69 23.49 8.43
C SER A 268 6.71 22.38 8.70
N VAL A 269 6.60 21.70 9.83
CA VAL A 269 7.41 20.51 10.12
C VAL A 269 7.30 19.49 8.98
N MET A 270 8.35 18.73 8.75
CA MET A 270 8.32 17.67 7.75
C MET A 270 7.37 16.54 8.18
N ASN A 271 6.79 15.87 7.19
CA ASN A 271 6.08 14.62 7.45
C ASN A 271 7.09 13.56 7.89
N ASN A 272 6.88 12.98 9.06
CA ASN A 272 7.79 12.00 9.67
C ASN A 272 8.14 10.82 8.74
N PHE A 273 7.24 10.46 7.83
CA PHE A 273 7.51 9.38 6.87
C PHE A 273 8.57 9.73 5.83
N TYR A 274 8.84 11.02 5.59
CA TYR A 274 9.75 11.47 4.54
C TYR A 274 10.93 12.28 5.06
N GLU A 275 10.98 12.53 6.37
CA GLU A 275 12.01 13.38 6.98
C GLU A 275 13.41 12.88 6.67
N TYR A 276 13.70 11.60 6.98
CA TYR A 276 14.99 11.00 6.69
C TYR A 276 15.33 11.08 5.20
N SER A 277 14.42 10.61 4.34
CA SER A 277 14.65 10.56 2.90
C SER A 277 14.88 11.93 2.27
N LEU A 278 14.20 12.97 2.73
CA LEU A 278 14.36 14.32 2.17
C LEU A 278 15.58 15.06 2.72
N ILE A 279 16.00 14.80 3.97
CA ILE A 279 17.28 15.27 4.50
C ILE A 279 18.44 14.64 3.72
N HIS A 280 18.29 13.37 3.34
CA HIS A 280 19.26 12.60 2.56
C HIS A 280 18.94 12.56 1.06
N ALA A 281 18.17 13.53 0.55
CA ALA A 281 17.72 13.49 -0.85
C ALA A 281 18.88 13.37 -1.85
N ASN A 282 20.04 13.93 -1.55
CA ASN A 282 21.24 13.87 -2.40
C ASN A 282 21.94 12.50 -2.44
N ASP A 283 21.58 11.61 -1.53
CA ASP A 283 22.09 10.23 -1.51
C ASP A 283 21.29 9.27 -2.40
N TYR A 284 20.14 9.72 -2.94
CA TYR A 284 19.36 9.03 -3.97
C TYR A 284 19.71 9.54 -5.37
N ASP A 285 19.50 8.70 -6.39
CA ASP A 285 19.60 9.12 -7.78
C ASP A 285 18.41 9.96 -8.22
N ALA A 286 17.21 9.60 -7.73
CA ALA A 286 15.99 10.31 -8.07
C ALA A 286 15.00 10.40 -6.90
N VAL A 287 14.24 11.50 -6.87
CA VAL A 287 13.04 11.67 -6.05
C VAL A 287 11.84 11.84 -6.99
N VAL A 288 10.80 11.06 -6.76
CA VAL A 288 9.57 11.05 -7.57
C VAL A 288 8.42 11.61 -6.75
N SER A 289 7.78 12.65 -7.26
CA SER A 289 6.53 13.19 -6.76
C SER A 289 5.37 12.81 -7.68
N ALA A 290 4.15 12.82 -7.15
CA ALA A 290 2.97 12.44 -7.92
C ALA A 290 2.41 13.60 -8.77
N THR A 291 2.76 14.85 -8.45
CA THR A 291 2.22 16.07 -9.05
C THR A 291 3.33 17.07 -9.35
N GLU A 292 3.13 17.91 -10.36
CA GLU A 292 4.05 18.98 -10.71
C GLU A 292 4.23 19.96 -9.55
N LYS A 293 3.15 20.29 -8.86
CA LYS A 293 3.19 21.18 -7.69
C LYS A 293 4.08 20.61 -6.59
N GLN A 294 3.97 19.32 -6.26
CA GLN A 294 4.83 18.72 -5.24
C GLN A 294 6.29 18.68 -5.69
N THR A 295 6.54 18.37 -6.96
CA THR A 295 7.90 18.38 -7.52
C THR A 295 8.53 19.78 -7.42
N HIS A 296 7.74 20.83 -7.71
CA HIS A 296 8.19 22.22 -7.55
C HIS A 296 8.50 22.54 -6.09
N ASP A 297 7.59 22.24 -5.17
CA ASP A 297 7.75 22.56 -3.75
C ASP A 297 8.93 21.80 -3.11
N VAL A 298 9.15 20.54 -3.50
CA VAL A 298 10.32 19.76 -3.08
C VAL A 298 11.61 20.40 -3.58
N ARG A 299 11.64 20.87 -4.85
CA ARG A 299 12.79 21.57 -5.41
C ARG A 299 13.12 22.85 -4.63
N GLU A 300 12.10 23.66 -4.39
CA GLU A 300 12.28 24.97 -3.73
C GLU A 300 12.60 24.86 -2.23
N ARG A 301 12.08 23.81 -1.57
CA ARG A 301 12.29 23.63 -0.13
C ARG A 301 13.61 22.95 0.21
N PHE A 302 14.00 21.92 -0.54
CA PHE A 302 15.13 21.04 -0.19
C PHE A 302 16.34 21.22 -1.12
N HIS A 303 16.18 21.88 -2.28
CA HIS A 303 17.24 22.08 -3.29
C HIS A 303 18.06 20.81 -3.58
N PRO A 304 17.44 19.65 -3.82
CA PRO A 304 18.16 18.41 -4.01
C PRO A 304 18.98 18.43 -5.31
N GLU A 305 20.21 17.87 -5.27
CA GLU A 305 21.03 17.61 -6.46
C GLU A 305 20.55 16.39 -7.24
N SER A 306 19.82 15.47 -6.58
CA SER A 306 19.19 14.31 -7.21
C SER A 306 18.15 14.72 -8.26
N LYS A 307 17.90 13.82 -9.22
CA LYS A 307 16.90 14.08 -10.26
C LYS A 307 15.50 14.12 -9.66
N LEU A 308 14.71 15.10 -10.08
CA LEU A 308 13.29 15.18 -9.71
C LEU A 308 12.42 14.79 -10.89
N PHE A 309 11.50 13.85 -10.66
CA PHE A 309 10.53 13.42 -11.66
C PHE A 309 9.11 13.61 -11.12
N THR A 310 8.21 14.06 -12.00
CA THR A 310 6.77 14.02 -11.75
C THR A 310 6.20 12.80 -12.46
N ILE A 311 5.76 11.81 -11.67
CA ILE A 311 5.15 10.59 -12.22
C ILE A 311 3.86 10.32 -11.46
N PRO A 312 2.68 10.43 -12.09
CA PRO A 312 1.41 10.18 -11.46
C PRO A 312 1.35 8.82 -10.76
N VAL A 313 0.63 8.75 -9.64
CA VAL A 313 0.45 7.49 -8.88
C VAL A 313 -0.48 6.55 -9.62
N GLY A 314 -1.52 7.12 -10.25
CA GLY A 314 -2.56 6.36 -10.94
C GLY A 314 -2.32 6.27 -12.44
N VAL A 315 -2.90 5.22 -13.01
CA VAL A 315 -2.98 4.98 -14.46
C VAL A 315 -4.44 4.72 -14.79
N ILE A 316 -4.95 5.33 -15.85
CA ILE A 316 -6.26 5.06 -16.40
C ILE A 316 -6.08 4.11 -17.59
N PRO A 317 -6.63 2.88 -17.51
CA PRO A 317 -6.50 1.89 -18.59
C PRO A 317 -7.14 2.35 -19.90
N ASP A 318 -6.59 1.94 -21.03
CA ASP A 318 -7.11 2.26 -22.36
C ASP A 318 -8.57 1.83 -22.55
N GLU A 319 -8.99 0.71 -21.92
CA GLU A 319 -10.38 0.26 -21.95
C GLU A 319 -11.34 1.27 -21.31
N GLN A 320 -10.89 2.08 -20.36
CA GLN A 320 -11.69 3.14 -19.76
C GLN A 320 -11.97 4.25 -20.76
N PHE A 321 -10.98 4.64 -21.58
CA PHE A 321 -11.17 5.64 -22.65
C PHE A 321 -12.03 5.13 -23.82
N ALA A 322 -12.02 3.82 -24.05
CA ALA A 322 -12.84 3.18 -25.08
C ALA A 322 -14.35 3.09 -24.69
N ARG A 323 -14.68 3.26 -23.40
CA ARG A 323 -16.08 3.21 -22.94
C ARG A 323 -16.90 4.39 -23.46
N PRO A 324 -18.19 4.18 -23.76
CA PRO A 324 -19.08 5.28 -24.12
C PRO A 324 -19.15 6.34 -23.00
N ARG A 325 -19.02 7.60 -23.36
CA ARG A 325 -19.21 8.72 -22.41
C ARG A 325 -20.69 8.82 -22.01
N VAL A 326 -20.94 9.05 -20.73
CA VAL A 326 -22.30 9.21 -20.19
C VAL A 326 -22.59 10.70 -20.07
N ALA A 327 -23.64 11.17 -20.73
CA ALA A 327 -24.05 12.58 -20.63
C ALA A 327 -24.60 12.89 -19.22
N MET A 328 -24.47 14.14 -18.78
CA MET A 328 -24.96 14.56 -17.46
C MET A 328 -26.47 14.40 -17.29
N ALA A 329 -27.23 14.55 -18.38
CA ALA A 329 -28.67 14.35 -18.38
C ALA A 329 -29.11 12.88 -18.17
N ASP A 330 -28.23 11.93 -18.45
CA ASP A 330 -28.48 10.48 -18.28
C ASP A 330 -28.07 9.97 -16.88
N ARG A 331 -27.49 10.84 -16.05
CA ARG A 331 -27.10 10.53 -14.67
C ARG A 331 -28.19 10.91 -13.68
N GLN A 332 -28.09 10.41 -12.46
CA GLN A 332 -28.99 10.80 -11.37
C GLN A 332 -28.87 12.31 -11.12
N PRO A 333 -29.99 13.07 -11.22
CA PRO A 333 -29.94 14.53 -11.13
C PRO A 333 -29.53 14.99 -9.72
N ALA A 334 -28.68 16.00 -9.65
CA ALA A 334 -28.16 16.61 -8.42
C ALA A 334 -27.53 15.61 -7.46
N LYS A 335 -26.91 14.53 -8.00
CA LYS A 335 -26.22 13.51 -7.23
C LYS A 335 -24.74 13.87 -7.04
N VAL A 336 -24.34 13.97 -5.79
CA VAL A 336 -22.93 14.08 -5.35
C VAL A 336 -22.45 12.71 -4.88
N LEU A 337 -21.19 12.38 -5.14
CA LEU A 337 -20.55 11.15 -4.77
C LEU A 337 -19.23 11.41 -4.02
N VAL A 338 -18.97 10.58 -3.02
CA VAL A 338 -17.67 10.42 -2.36
C VAL A 338 -17.31 8.95 -2.38
N THR A 339 -16.10 8.60 -2.83
CA THR A 339 -15.52 7.26 -2.70
C THR A 339 -14.23 7.36 -1.90
N ALA A 340 -14.32 7.14 -0.59
CA ALA A 340 -13.22 7.29 0.33
C ALA A 340 -13.50 6.50 1.62
N ARG A 341 -12.44 6.10 2.32
CA ARG A 341 -12.53 5.65 3.70
C ARG A 341 -13.22 6.72 4.56
N VAL A 342 -14.18 6.33 5.38
CA VAL A 342 -14.85 7.24 6.31
C VAL A 342 -13.94 7.46 7.52
N ALA A 343 -13.11 8.50 7.43
CA ALA A 343 -12.06 8.83 8.41
C ALA A 343 -12.03 10.33 8.69
N PRO A 344 -11.55 10.78 9.86
CA PRO A 344 -11.54 12.20 10.24
C PRO A 344 -10.85 13.11 9.23
N GLU A 345 -9.73 12.65 8.64
CA GLU A 345 -8.95 13.42 7.66
C GLU A 345 -9.66 13.62 6.32
N LYS A 346 -10.75 12.87 6.03
CA LYS A 346 -11.54 13.02 4.80
C LYS A 346 -12.63 14.08 4.90
N ARG A 347 -12.95 14.56 6.10
CA ARG A 347 -13.89 15.66 6.35
C ARG A 347 -15.22 15.52 5.60
N ILE A 348 -15.76 14.30 5.56
CA ILE A 348 -17.05 14.02 4.90
C ILE A 348 -18.20 14.83 5.55
N ASP A 349 -18.09 15.13 6.84
CA ASP A 349 -18.97 16.04 7.57
C ASP A 349 -19.05 17.41 6.93
N HIS A 350 -17.96 17.99 6.41
CA HIS A 350 -17.96 19.26 5.70
C HIS A 350 -18.74 19.18 4.36
N ILE A 351 -18.62 18.08 3.64
CA ILE A 351 -19.39 17.85 2.40
C ILE A 351 -20.88 17.78 2.74
N ILE A 352 -21.25 17.06 3.80
CA ILE A 352 -22.65 16.95 4.26
C ILE A 352 -23.20 18.32 4.67
N GLU A 353 -22.41 19.14 5.38
CA GLU A 353 -22.81 20.51 5.70
C GLU A 353 -23.01 21.37 4.43
N ALA A 354 -22.12 21.21 3.43
CA ALA A 354 -22.28 21.91 2.15
C ALA A 354 -23.56 21.46 1.40
N ILE A 355 -23.87 20.16 1.41
CA ILE A 355 -25.14 19.63 0.88
C ILE A 355 -26.34 20.27 1.61
N GLY A 356 -26.31 20.33 2.94
CA GLY A 356 -27.36 20.93 3.75
C GLY A 356 -27.60 22.43 3.44
N ILE A 357 -26.52 23.16 3.17
CA ILE A 357 -26.63 24.57 2.75
C ILE A 357 -27.21 24.67 1.34
N ALA A 358 -26.71 23.86 0.38
CA ALA A 358 -27.13 23.88 -1.01
C ALA A 358 -28.57 23.41 -1.22
N LYS A 359 -29.13 22.60 -0.33
CA LYS A 359 -30.49 22.03 -0.43
C LYS A 359 -31.58 23.10 -0.49
N LYS A 360 -31.33 24.33 0.00
CA LYS A 360 -32.26 25.43 -0.06
C LYS A 360 -32.57 25.85 -1.50
N ASP A 361 -31.53 25.80 -2.37
CA ASP A 361 -31.62 26.24 -3.76
C ASP A 361 -31.71 25.04 -4.72
N VAL A 362 -31.27 23.85 -4.28
CA VAL A 362 -31.34 22.57 -5.01
C VAL A 362 -32.04 21.53 -4.12
N PRO A 363 -33.38 21.49 -4.05
CA PRO A 363 -34.10 20.65 -3.08
C PRO A 363 -33.90 19.14 -3.25
N ASN A 364 -33.52 18.68 -4.45
CA ASN A 364 -33.26 17.26 -4.78
C ASN A 364 -31.79 16.87 -4.70
N ILE A 365 -30.91 17.71 -4.16
CA ILE A 365 -29.50 17.38 -3.98
C ILE A 365 -29.35 16.19 -3.03
N SER A 366 -28.50 15.24 -3.40
CA SER A 366 -28.24 14.05 -2.59
C SER A 366 -26.78 13.63 -2.63
N LEU A 367 -26.35 12.90 -1.61
CA LEU A 367 -24.98 12.42 -1.45
C LEU A 367 -24.95 10.91 -1.19
N ASP A 368 -24.16 10.20 -1.98
CA ASP A 368 -23.75 8.82 -1.69
C ASP A 368 -22.28 8.78 -1.30
N VAL A 369 -21.97 8.08 -0.21
CA VAL A 369 -20.61 7.87 0.30
C VAL A 369 -20.32 6.37 0.27
N TYR A 370 -19.31 5.95 -0.46
CA TYR A 370 -18.86 4.56 -0.54
C TYR A 370 -17.48 4.40 0.11
N GLY A 371 -17.37 3.51 1.07
CA GLY A 371 -16.13 3.17 1.74
C GLY A 371 -16.35 2.64 3.15
N TYR A 372 -15.39 1.87 3.65
CA TYR A 372 -15.46 1.34 5.00
C TYR A 372 -15.23 2.44 6.05
N VAL A 373 -15.88 2.26 7.20
CA VAL A 373 -15.71 3.15 8.36
C VAL A 373 -14.40 2.82 9.07
N ASP A 374 -13.60 3.85 9.30
CA ASP A 374 -12.41 3.76 10.13
C ASP A 374 -12.80 4.07 11.58
N HIS A 375 -12.75 3.04 12.43
CA HIS A 375 -13.14 3.12 13.83
C HIS A 375 -12.06 3.68 14.77
N ARG A 376 -10.96 4.20 14.22
CA ARG A 376 -9.95 4.91 15.02
C ARG A 376 -10.56 6.17 15.65
N ASP A 377 -9.90 6.68 16.69
CA ASP A 377 -10.27 7.94 17.34
C ASP A 377 -11.74 7.94 17.89
N ASN A 378 -12.18 6.80 18.43
CA ASN A 378 -13.51 6.63 19.03
C ASN A 378 -14.67 7.00 18.09
N ASP A 379 -14.59 6.58 16.81
CA ASP A 379 -15.59 6.85 15.78
C ASP A 379 -15.86 8.36 15.54
N GLU A 380 -14.84 9.21 15.68
CA GLU A 380 -14.95 10.65 15.53
C GLU A 380 -15.59 11.05 14.19
N ALA A 381 -15.18 10.41 13.08
CA ALA A 381 -15.72 10.70 11.76
C ALA A 381 -17.23 10.45 11.71
N MET A 382 -17.70 9.30 12.17
CA MET A 382 -19.13 8.95 12.20
C MET A 382 -19.92 9.85 13.13
N THR A 383 -19.36 10.26 14.25
CA THR A 383 -19.99 11.20 15.19
C THR A 383 -20.26 12.53 14.51
N LYS A 384 -19.27 13.10 13.80
CA LYS A 384 -19.41 14.36 13.06
C LYS A 384 -20.39 14.24 11.89
N ILE A 385 -20.33 13.16 11.12
CA ILE A 385 -21.24 12.87 10.01
C ILE A 385 -22.69 12.83 10.51
N ASN A 386 -22.98 12.05 11.55
CA ASN A 386 -24.31 11.93 12.12
C ASN A 386 -24.83 13.27 12.67
N ALA A 387 -23.96 14.07 13.29
CA ALA A 387 -24.31 15.41 13.77
C ALA A 387 -24.67 16.35 12.60
N ALA A 388 -23.92 16.31 11.49
CA ALA A 388 -24.19 17.11 10.31
C ALA A 388 -25.50 16.69 9.61
N ILE A 389 -25.75 15.39 9.42
CA ILE A 389 -27.01 14.86 8.87
C ILE A 389 -28.20 15.35 9.70
N LYS A 390 -28.15 15.20 11.02
CA LYS A 390 -29.21 15.64 11.93
C LYS A 390 -29.42 17.17 11.90
N LYS A 391 -28.32 17.94 11.90
CA LYS A 391 -28.35 19.42 11.88
C LYS A 391 -29.12 19.98 10.67
N TYR A 392 -28.96 19.34 9.53
CA TYR A 392 -29.52 19.79 8.27
C TYR A 392 -30.73 18.97 7.78
N HIS A 393 -31.21 17.99 8.56
CA HIS A 393 -32.33 17.09 8.24
C HIS A 393 -32.14 16.38 6.89
N LEU A 394 -30.99 15.66 6.76
CA LEU A 394 -30.54 15.02 5.51
C LEU A 394 -30.65 13.48 5.56
N GLU A 395 -31.46 12.92 6.46
CA GLU A 395 -31.57 11.48 6.68
C GLU A 395 -32.00 10.71 5.41
N ASP A 396 -32.79 11.35 4.54
CA ASP A 396 -33.25 10.78 3.27
C ASP A 396 -32.32 11.12 2.08
N ASP A 397 -31.43 12.10 2.21
CA ASP A 397 -30.60 12.63 1.14
C ASP A 397 -29.15 12.12 1.17
N VAL A 398 -28.66 11.72 2.33
CA VAL A 398 -27.29 11.21 2.53
C VAL A 398 -27.32 9.72 2.81
N LYS A 399 -26.63 8.94 1.97
CA LYS A 399 -26.50 7.48 2.13
C LYS A 399 -25.05 7.08 2.31
N LEU A 400 -24.78 6.32 3.36
CA LEU A 400 -23.49 5.69 3.59
C LEU A 400 -23.59 4.23 3.15
N HIS A 401 -22.67 3.83 2.27
CA HIS A 401 -22.58 2.48 1.73
C HIS A 401 -21.24 1.85 2.14
N ASP A 402 -21.22 0.53 2.22
CA ASP A 402 -19.99 -0.22 2.39
C ASP A 402 -19.11 -0.14 1.15
N TYR A 403 -17.98 -0.87 1.19
CA TYR A 403 -17.06 -0.99 0.07
C TYR A 403 -17.76 -1.52 -1.19
N VAL A 404 -17.52 -0.87 -2.33
CA VAL A 404 -18.02 -1.30 -3.65
C VAL A 404 -16.85 -1.76 -4.53
N LYS A 405 -17.02 -2.90 -5.21
CA LYS A 405 -16.00 -3.44 -6.12
C LYS A 405 -15.88 -2.64 -7.42
N ASP A 406 -17.02 -2.32 -8.06
CA ASP A 406 -17.06 -1.52 -9.30
C ASP A 406 -17.33 -0.06 -8.97
N VAL A 407 -16.28 0.65 -8.57
CA VAL A 407 -16.31 2.10 -8.30
C VAL A 407 -16.72 2.88 -9.55
N GLY A 408 -16.27 2.44 -10.73
CA GLY A 408 -16.60 3.09 -12.00
C GLY A 408 -18.11 3.08 -12.31
N ALA A 409 -18.84 2.03 -11.90
CA ALA A 409 -20.29 1.97 -12.09
C ALA A 409 -20.99 3.11 -11.32
N VAL A 410 -20.71 3.26 -10.02
CA VAL A 410 -21.33 4.31 -9.19
C VAL A 410 -20.89 5.71 -9.60
N GLN A 411 -19.66 5.86 -10.09
CA GLN A 411 -19.17 7.14 -10.62
C GLN A 411 -19.90 7.57 -11.92
N ARG A 412 -20.28 6.63 -12.78
CA ARG A 412 -21.06 6.93 -13.99
C ARG A 412 -22.52 7.30 -13.72
N GLU A 413 -23.04 6.96 -12.54
CA GLU A 413 -24.41 7.34 -12.13
C GLU A 413 -24.50 8.73 -11.51
N ALA A 414 -23.42 9.23 -10.91
CA ALA A 414 -23.40 10.53 -10.22
C ALA A 414 -22.84 11.64 -11.12
N GLN A 415 -23.20 12.88 -10.82
CA GLN A 415 -22.82 14.06 -11.61
C GLN A 415 -21.55 14.74 -11.06
N VAL A 416 -21.47 14.89 -9.74
CA VAL A 416 -20.40 15.65 -9.07
C VAL A 416 -19.66 14.75 -8.09
N TYR A 417 -18.33 14.80 -8.12
CA TYR A 417 -17.45 14.20 -7.12
C TYR A 417 -16.98 15.26 -6.13
N ALA A 418 -17.20 15.03 -4.84
CA ALA A 418 -16.80 15.97 -3.81
C ALA A 418 -15.62 15.44 -2.99
N LEU A 419 -14.67 16.34 -2.63
CA LEU A 419 -13.52 16.01 -1.81
C LEU A 419 -13.19 17.17 -0.84
N ALA A 420 -13.11 16.85 0.46
CA ALA A 420 -12.82 17.82 1.51
C ALA A 420 -11.64 17.40 2.41
N SER A 421 -10.76 16.55 1.91
CA SER A 421 -9.63 16.00 2.66
C SER A 421 -8.71 17.11 3.19
N VAL A 422 -8.09 16.86 4.36
CA VAL A 422 -7.10 17.76 4.97
C VAL A 422 -5.77 17.69 4.24
N MET A 423 -5.42 16.51 3.73
CA MET A 423 -4.16 16.21 3.05
C MET A 423 -4.35 15.07 2.08
N GLU A 424 -3.70 15.16 0.93
CA GLU A 424 -3.66 14.10 -0.07
C GLU A 424 -2.24 13.99 -0.68
N GLY A 425 -1.93 12.83 -1.23
CA GLY A 425 -0.72 12.66 -2.05
C GLY A 425 -1.02 12.82 -3.54
N PHE A 426 -2.19 12.32 -3.99
CA PHE A 426 -2.66 12.38 -5.37
C PHE A 426 -4.18 12.28 -5.47
N ASN A 427 -4.78 11.27 -4.86
CA ASN A 427 -6.18 10.87 -4.87
C ASN A 427 -6.62 10.09 -6.12
N LEU A 428 -6.42 8.77 -6.08
CA LEU A 428 -6.81 7.86 -7.17
C LEU A 428 -8.32 7.89 -7.46
N SER A 429 -9.16 8.00 -6.43
CA SER A 429 -10.62 8.01 -6.60
C SER A 429 -11.12 9.23 -7.37
N LEU A 430 -10.50 10.41 -7.15
CA LEU A 430 -10.80 11.61 -7.91
C LEU A 430 -10.31 11.48 -9.36
N MET A 431 -9.13 10.91 -9.59
CA MET A 431 -8.62 10.61 -10.94
C MET A 431 -9.58 9.68 -11.70
N GLU A 432 -10.04 8.62 -11.04
CA GLU A 432 -11.02 7.70 -11.62
C GLU A 432 -12.37 8.39 -11.86
N ALA A 433 -12.81 9.28 -10.97
CA ALA A 433 -14.06 10.04 -11.14
C ALA A 433 -14.03 10.95 -12.37
N ILE A 434 -12.94 11.71 -12.58
CA ILE A 434 -12.81 12.55 -13.77
C ILE A 434 -12.72 11.72 -15.05
N SER A 435 -12.12 10.52 -15.02
CA SER A 435 -12.09 9.61 -16.18
C SER A 435 -13.47 9.03 -16.51
N ASN A 436 -14.40 9.04 -15.56
CA ASN A 436 -15.81 8.73 -15.76
C ASN A 436 -16.67 9.97 -16.04
N GLY A 437 -16.03 11.13 -16.28
CA GLY A 437 -16.69 12.38 -16.66
C GLY A 437 -17.43 13.08 -15.53
N MET A 438 -17.13 12.76 -14.27
CA MET A 438 -17.67 13.53 -13.14
C MET A 438 -17.02 14.91 -13.06
N VAL A 439 -17.77 15.89 -12.57
CA VAL A 439 -17.26 17.23 -12.29
C VAL A 439 -16.78 17.27 -10.84
N GLY A 440 -15.55 17.72 -10.61
CA GLY A 440 -14.96 17.74 -9.28
C GLY A 440 -15.29 19.01 -8.51
N VAL A 441 -15.59 18.92 -7.22
CA VAL A 441 -15.60 20.04 -6.28
C VAL A 441 -14.74 19.68 -5.10
N THR A 442 -13.59 20.36 -4.97
CA THR A 442 -12.58 20.01 -3.97
C THR A 442 -12.08 21.21 -3.21
N TYR A 443 -11.61 20.99 -1.98
CA TYR A 443 -10.80 22.00 -1.30
C TYR A 443 -9.47 22.21 -2.02
N ASP A 444 -8.92 23.42 -1.90
CA ASP A 444 -7.53 23.71 -2.28
C ASP A 444 -6.60 23.06 -1.28
N VAL A 445 -6.24 21.83 -1.57
CA VAL A 445 -5.42 20.99 -0.70
C VAL A 445 -4.27 20.37 -1.48
N ASN A 446 -3.09 20.40 -0.90
CA ASN A 446 -1.90 19.76 -1.45
C ASN A 446 -1.86 18.28 -0.99
N TYR A 447 -1.55 17.35 -1.89
CA TYR A 447 -1.32 17.48 -3.33
C TYR A 447 -2.37 16.66 -4.07
N GLY A 448 -2.51 16.86 -5.39
CA GLY A 448 -3.38 16.08 -6.26
C GLY A 448 -4.71 16.72 -6.52
N PRO A 449 -5.62 16.93 -5.55
CA PRO A 449 -6.95 17.47 -5.82
C PRO A 449 -6.94 18.78 -6.61
N ASN A 450 -6.07 19.72 -6.22
CA ASN A 450 -5.90 21.01 -6.88
C ASN A 450 -5.02 20.98 -8.15
N GLU A 451 -4.67 19.78 -8.65
CA GLU A 451 -4.05 19.57 -9.96
C GLU A 451 -4.93 18.68 -10.85
N LEU A 452 -5.59 17.66 -10.25
CA LEU A 452 -6.57 16.83 -10.95
C LEU A 452 -7.77 17.68 -11.43
N ILE A 453 -8.22 18.61 -10.58
CA ILE A 453 -9.23 19.60 -10.94
C ILE A 453 -8.54 20.88 -11.38
N VAL A 454 -8.75 21.23 -12.64
CA VAL A 454 -8.39 22.53 -13.21
C VAL A 454 -9.58 23.46 -12.99
N ASP A 455 -9.41 24.43 -12.09
CA ASP A 455 -10.49 25.30 -11.63
C ASP A 455 -11.19 26.02 -12.79
N GLY A 456 -12.52 25.90 -12.85
CA GLY A 456 -13.35 26.43 -13.93
C GLY A 456 -13.36 25.63 -15.24
N GLU A 457 -12.56 24.54 -15.36
CA GLU A 457 -12.57 23.71 -16.57
C GLU A 457 -13.29 22.37 -16.38
N ASN A 458 -12.87 21.55 -15.41
CA ASN A 458 -13.48 20.24 -15.12
C ASN A 458 -14.04 20.17 -13.69
N GLY A 459 -14.20 21.31 -13.05
CA GLY A 459 -14.73 21.43 -11.70
C GLY A 459 -14.26 22.71 -11.02
N PHE A 460 -14.36 22.73 -9.69
CA PHE A 460 -13.99 23.87 -8.88
C PHE A 460 -13.08 23.50 -7.73
N VAL A 461 -12.06 24.34 -7.53
CA VAL A 461 -11.18 24.30 -6.37
C VAL A 461 -11.59 25.44 -5.42
N VAL A 462 -12.14 25.10 -4.26
CA VAL A 462 -12.60 26.09 -3.29
C VAL A 462 -11.62 26.22 -2.13
N PRO A 463 -11.61 27.35 -1.41
CA PRO A 463 -10.70 27.55 -0.28
C PRO A 463 -10.77 26.40 0.73
N PHE A 464 -9.62 26.03 1.31
CA PHE A 464 -9.55 25.01 2.35
C PHE A 464 -10.54 25.34 3.49
N GLU A 465 -11.30 24.32 3.93
CA GLU A 465 -12.41 24.45 4.91
C GLU A 465 -13.55 25.39 4.46
N GLY A 466 -13.60 25.74 3.18
CA GLY A 466 -14.61 26.66 2.62
C GLY A 466 -15.97 25.98 2.37
N ILE A 467 -16.65 25.47 3.42
CA ILE A 467 -17.94 24.76 3.31
C ILE A 467 -18.98 25.55 2.52
N LYS A 468 -19.12 26.85 2.79
CA LYS A 468 -20.08 27.73 2.07
C LYS A 468 -19.70 27.90 0.61
N ALA A 469 -18.41 27.99 0.30
CA ALA A 469 -17.94 28.07 -1.07
C ALA A 469 -18.21 26.77 -1.83
N MET A 470 -17.99 25.61 -1.20
CA MET A 470 -18.36 24.30 -1.76
C MET A 470 -19.86 24.20 -2.03
N ALA A 471 -20.71 24.63 -1.08
CA ALA A 471 -22.16 24.67 -1.26
C ALA A 471 -22.60 25.57 -2.43
N ALA A 472 -21.99 26.74 -2.57
CA ALA A 472 -22.27 27.65 -3.68
C ALA A 472 -21.93 27.03 -5.03
N LYS A 473 -20.83 26.23 -5.10
CA LYS A 473 -20.46 25.54 -6.34
C LYS A 473 -21.36 24.35 -6.65
N PHE A 474 -21.93 23.67 -5.67
CA PHE A 474 -22.98 22.68 -5.90
C PHE A 474 -24.23 23.34 -6.49
N VAL A 475 -24.65 24.49 -5.93
CA VAL A 475 -25.81 25.24 -6.48
C VAL A 475 -25.54 25.69 -7.91
N GLU A 476 -24.37 26.27 -8.18
CA GLU A 476 -23.97 26.73 -9.51
C GLU A 476 -24.06 25.59 -10.54
N LEU A 477 -23.45 24.46 -10.27
CA LEU A 477 -23.41 23.28 -11.16
C LEU A 477 -24.81 22.73 -11.44
N PHE A 478 -25.63 22.55 -10.40
CA PHE A 478 -26.93 21.91 -10.56
C PHE A 478 -28.04 22.85 -11.09
N THR A 479 -27.80 24.17 -11.06
CA THR A 479 -28.71 25.15 -11.67
C THR A 479 -28.29 25.54 -13.09
N HIS A 480 -27.10 25.15 -13.54
CA HIS A 480 -26.58 25.44 -14.89
C HIS A 480 -26.17 24.13 -15.62
N PRO A 481 -27.15 23.34 -16.12
CA PRO A 481 -26.90 22.02 -16.69
C PRO A 481 -25.97 22.02 -17.92
N ASP A 482 -25.99 23.11 -18.71
CA ASP A 482 -25.09 23.23 -19.87
C ASP A 482 -23.64 23.38 -19.46
N GLU A 483 -23.35 24.15 -18.40
CA GLU A 483 -22.04 24.31 -17.82
C GLU A 483 -21.55 23.00 -17.20
N LEU A 484 -22.41 22.31 -16.43
CA LEU A 484 -22.13 21.00 -15.87
C LEU A 484 -21.77 19.99 -16.96
N GLN A 485 -22.47 19.97 -18.10
CA GLN A 485 -22.15 19.11 -19.22
C GLN A 485 -20.82 19.49 -19.90
N GLN A 486 -20.51 20.76 -20.04
CA GLN A 486 -19.24 21.23 -20.59
C GLN A 486 -18.07 20.80 -19.69
N MET A 487 -18.17 21.00 -18.39
CA MET A 487 -17.16 20.56 -17.42
C MET A 487 -16.99 19.04 -17.40
N SER A 488 -18.07 18.27 -17.55
CA SER A 488 -17.99 16.82 -17.71
C SER A 488 -17.19 16.41 -18.94
N THR A 489 -17.41 17.07 -20.06
CA THR A 489 -16.66 16.85 -21.30
C THR A 489 -15.16 17.12 -21.08
N ARG A 490 -14.86 18.22 -20.38
CA ARG A 490 -13.47 18.55 -20.02
C ARG A 490 -12.85 17.55 -19.04
N SER A 491 -13.63 16.97 -18.11
CA SER A 491 -13.16 15.90 -17.22
C SER A 491 -12.67 14.69 -18.03
N TYR A 492 -13.44 14.23 -19.00
CA TYR A 492 -13.03 13.15 -19.89
C TYR A 492 -11.76 13.50 -20.67
N GLU A 493 -11.65 14.72 -21.19
CA GLU A 493 -10.48 15.14 -21.98
C GLU A 493 -9.22 15.28 -21.11
N LEU A 494 -9.35 15.94 -19.96
CA LEU A 494 -8.22 16.18 -19.06
C LEU A 494 -7.73 14.91 -18.36
N SER A 495 -8.55 13.86 -18.29
CA SER A 495 -8.15 12.57 -17.73
C SER A 495 -7.08 11.86 -18.58
N ASP A 496 -6.93 12.23 -19.86
CA ASP A 496 -5.89 11.69 -20.75
C ASP A 496 -4.47 11.91 -20.21
N ARG A 497 -4.24 12.93 -19.37
CA ARG A 497 -2.96 13.16 -18.67
C ARG A 497 -2.49 11.93 -17.87
N TYR A 498 -3.41 11.05 -17.53
CA TYR A 498 -3.20 9.86 -16.72
C TYR A 498 -3.42 8.57 -17.52
N SER A 499 -3.47 8.66 -18.86
CA SER A 499 -3.50 7.48 -19.75
C SER A 499 -2.25 6.63 -19.58
N GLU A 500 -2.33 5.36 -19.98
CA GLU A 500 -1.20 4.43 -19.96
C GLU A 500 0.00 5.01 -20.70
N GLU A 501 -0.22 5.57 -21.88
CA GLU A 501 0.84 6.17 -22.69
C GLU A 501 1.53 7.35 -21.97
N ASN A 502 0.77 8.32 -21.44
CA ASN A 502 1.34 9.50 -20.80
C ASN A 502 2.08 9.16 -19.49
N VAL A 503 1.55 8.24 -18.70
CA VAL A 503 2.23 7.78 -17.47
C VAL A 503 3.45 6.93 -17.81
N TRP A 504 3.37 6.12 -18.86
CA TRP A 504 4.54 5.37 -19.33
C TRP A 504 5.68 6.27 -19.81
N GLN A 505 5.39 7.31 -20.56
CA GLN A 505 6.41 8.29 -20.99
C GLN A 505 7.12 8.93 -19.79
N ALA A 506 6.40 9.23 -18.70
CA ALA A 506 7.01 9.74 -17.48
C ALA A 506 7.93 8.69 -16.81
N TRP A 507 7.53 7.43 -16.76
CA TRP A 507 8.40 6.33 -16.30
C TRP A 507 9.60 6.11 -17.22
N GLN A 508 9.39 6.15 -18.54
CA GLN A 508 10.46 5.98 -19.52
C GLN A 508 11.56 7.04 -19.34
N ALA A 509 11.19 8.29 -19.06
CA ALA A 509 12.15 9.35 -18.77
C ALA A 509 13.06 9.00 -17.57
N LEU A 510 12.52 8.42 -16.50
CA LEU A 510 13.28 7.94 -15.35
C LEU A 510 14.16 6.73 -15.73
N LEU A 511 13.61 5.76 -16.45
CA LEU A 511 14.36 4.58 -16.89
C LEU A 511 15.54 4.96 -17.81
N ASP A 512 15.34 5.94 -18.68
CA ASP A 512 16.37 6.43 -19.57
C ASP A 512 17.45 7.24 -18.83
N ASP A 513 17.10 7.91 -17.73
CA ASP A 513 18.08 8.52 -16.84
C ASP A 513 18.89 7.44 -16.08
N ALA A 514 18.22 6.42 -15.57
CA ALA A 514 18.88 5.29 -14.91
C ALA A 514 19.92 4.60 -15.82
N LYS A 515 19.61 4.41 -17.12
CA LYS A 515 20.53 3.84 -18.10
C LYS A 515 21.81 4.65 -18.31
N LYS A 516 21.82 5.94 -17.95
CA LYS A 516 23.01 6.82 -18.06
C LYS A 516 23.97 6.67 -16.89
N LYS A 517 23.52 6.06 -15.79
CA LYS A 517 24.36 5.84 -14.61
C LYS A 517 25.47 4.85 -14.95
N LYS A 518 26.71 5.33 -14.86
CA LYS A 518 27.90 4.48 -15.05
C LYS A 518 28.10 3.61 -13.83
N LEU A 519 28.25 2.32 -14.06
CA LEU A 519 28.60 1.35 -13.03
C LEU A 519 30.12 1.06 -13.10
N PRO A 520 30.80 0.88 -11.97
CA PRO A 520 32.17 0.38 -11.95
C PRO A 520 32.17 -1.08 -12.43
N HIS A 521 33.30 -1.52 -13.02
CA HIS A 521 33.49 -2.95 -13.32
C HIS A 521 33.50 -3.77 -12.02
N ILE A 522 33.00 -5.01 -12.09
CA ILE A 522 32.85 -5.86 -10.90
C ILE A 522 34.19 -6.08 -10.19
N ASP A 523 35.32 -6.11 -10.93
CA ASP A 523 36.68 -6.25 -10.39
C ASP A 523 37.12 -5.03 -9.55
N GLU A 524 36.59 -3.83 -9.86
CA GLU A 524 36.87 -2.59 -9.10
C GLU A 524 36.10 -2.53 -7.79
N ILE A 525 34.96 -3.25 -7.70
CA ILE A 525 34.11 -3.28 -6.50
C ILE A 525 34.70 -4.18 -5.41
N THR A 526 35.38 -5.27 -5.79
CA THR A 526 35.95 -6.26 -4.87
C THR A 526 37.11 -5.72 -4.06
N GLU A 527 37.84 -4.71 -4.54
CA GLU A 527 38.95 -4.08 -3.80
C GLU A 527 38.45 -3.09 -2.72
N GLY A 528 37.20 -2.59 -2.78
CA GLY A 528 36.63 -1.58 -1.88
C GLY A 528 35.83 -2.12 -0.69
N ILE A 529 35.41 -3.38 -0.69
CA ILE A 529 34.49 -3.93 0.32
C ILE A 529 35.18 -4.23 1.68
N GLY A 530 36.49 -4.16 1.76
CA GLY A 530 37.26 -4.48 2.97
C GLY A 530 37.14 -3.47 4.12
N ASP A 531 36.62 -2.27 3.93
CA ASP A 531 36.76 -1.18 4.94
C ASP A 531 35.57 -0.18 5.02
N GLN A 532 34.37 -0.55 4.65
CA GLN A 532 33.22 0.33 4.88
C GLN A 532 32.56 0.07 6.24
N ARG A 533 32.94 0.85 7.25
CA ARG A 533 32.15 1.00 8.47
C ARG A 533 30.81 1.61 8.10
N VAL A 534 29.73 0.90 8.37
CA VAL A 534 28.35 1.34 8.25
C VAL A 534 28.20 2.75 8.83
N LYS A 535 27.74 3.71 8.05
CA LYS A 535 27.34 5.02 8.55
C LYS A 535 26.29 4.82 9.63
N THR A 536 26.58 5.23 10.84
CA THR A 536 25.71 5.05 12.01
C THR A 536 24.36 5.69 11.80
N LYS A 537 23.29 5.01 12.21
CA LYS A 537 21.95 5.55 12.37
C LYS A 537 22.03 6.75 13.32
N GLY A 538 21.78 7.97 12.81
CA GLY A 538 21.64 9.20 13.58
C GLY A 538 20.23 9.39 14.11
#